data_c3404b5e43abc1326b17dbd363485083
#
_entry.id   c3404b5e43abc1326b17dbd363485083
#
_cell.length_a   1.000
_cell.length_b   1.000
_cell.length_c   1.000
_cell.angle_alpha   90.00
_cell.angle_beta   90.00
_cell.angle_gamma   90.00
#
_symmetry.space_group_name_H-M   'P 1'
#
loop_
_entity.id
_entity.type
_entity.pdbx_description
1 polymer ?
#
loop_
_entity_poly.entity_id
_entity_poly.type
_entity_poly.pdbx_seq_one_letter_code
_entity_poly.pdbx_strand_id
1 'polypeptide(L)'
;AKNGIIAIKGIYKEAVKELERVNQSNDVTIFPLENIYPMGEERAIVRETLGILLEPEQLPMAADAVVVNAETVYRVREAVEERKPLIDKDMTVAGKLMANASIHVLFDVPLGIKVSEVLEEAGGVGPEYGELIMGGPFTGKRTSLDAPVVKTTGGIIVAEIFLPGPKKIGLLVCACGADKDRLSEQAASMGSEVVGVEYCKQAREVKAARKCENPGRCPGQVQKVMALKKAGAQGLLISNCTDCSNTVMSCAPQLKLPVYHCTDGAMRSVNYKMIRKFRKE
;
A
#
# COMPACT_ATOMS: atom_id res chain seq x y z
N ALA A 1 -12.17 -10.34 24.02
CA ALA A 1 -13.12 -9.44 23.38
C ALA A 1 -14.54 -9.88 23.75
N LYS A 2 -15.47 -8.95 23.85
CA LYS A 2 -16.89 -9.26 24.08
C LYS A 2 -17.60 -9.54 22.76
N ASN A 3 -17.24 -8.85 21.71
CA ASN A 3 -17.85 -8.96 20.39
C ASN A 3 -16.77 -9.15 19.33
N GLY A 4 -17.07 -9.93 18.31
CA GLY A 4 -16.25 -10.14 17.12
C GLY A 4 -16.92 -9.52 15.90
N ILE A 5 -16.12 -8.92 15.01
CA ILE A 5 -16.63 -8.42 13.72
C ILE A 5 -15.71 -8.98 12.64
N ILE A 6 -16.26 -9.69 11.67
CA ILE A 6 -15.55 -10.12 10.47
C ILE A 6 -15.87 -9.12 9.37
N ALA A 7 -14.93 -8.20 9.12
CA ALA A 7 -15.06 -7.20 8.08
C ALA A 7 -14.51 -7.74 6.75
N ILE A 8 -15.35 -7.89 5.75
CA ILE A 8 -15.03 -8.46 4.45
C ILE A 8 -15.61 -7.61 3.32
N LYS A 9 -14.92 -7.45 2.19
CA LYS A 9 -15.48 -6.71 1.06
C LYS A 9 -16.72 -7.42 0.50
N GLY A 10 -17.82 -6.70 0.41
CA GLY A 10 -19.12 -7.23 -0.03
C GLY A 10 -19.18 -7.77 -1.46
N ILE A 11 -18.14 -7.54 -2.28
CA ILE A 11 -18.03 -8.16 -3.60
C ILE A 11 -17.76 -9.67 -3.53
N TYR A 12 -17.22 -10.16 -2.43
CA TYR A 12 -16.96 -11.59 -2.21
C TYR A 12 -18.21 -12.31 -1.70
N LYS A 13 -19.27 -12.26 -2.49
CA LYS A 13 -20.61 -12.72 -2.10
C LYS A 13 -20.65 -14.17 -1.60
N GLU A 14 -19.90 -15.05 -2.24
CA GLU A 14 -19.83 -16.47 -1.84
C GLU A 14 -19.17 -16.63 -0.46
N ALA A 15 -18.07 -15.89 -0.21
CA ALA A 15 -17.41 -15.92 1.07
C ALA A 15 -18.30 -15.32 2.18
N VAL A 16 -19.02 -14.22 1.89
CA VAL A 16 -19.99 -13.64 2.86
C VAL A 16 -21.07 -14.64 3.21
N LYS A 17 -21.71 -15.28 2.22
CA LYS A 17 -22.73 -16.32 2.44
C LYS A 17 -22.21 -17.49 3.26
N GLU A 18 -20.98 -17.93 2.96
CA GLU A 18 -20.39 -19.05 3.69
C GLU A 18 -20.07 -18.66 5.15
N LEU A 19 -19.56 -17.46 5.39
CA LEU A 19 -19.36 -16.93 6.74
C LEU A 19 -20.69 -16.83 7.51
N GLU A 20 -21.74 -16.32 6.89
CA GLU A 20 -23.08 -16.28 7.50
C GLU A 20 -23.62 -17.68 7.79
N ARG A 21 -23.40 -18.65 6.90
CA ARG A 21 -23.83 -20.04 7.08
C ARG A 21 -23.15 -20.73 8.26
N VAL A 22 -21.84 -20.50 8.44
CA VAL A 22 -21.06 -21.16 9.51
C VAL A 22 -21.08 -20.39 10.83
N ASN A 23 -21.45 -19.13 10.80
CA ASN A 23 -21.53 -18.31 12.01
C ASN A 23 -22.72 -18.72 12.88
N GLN A 24 -22.43 -19.45 13.94
CA GLN A 24 -23.42 -19.87 14.94
C GLN A 24 -23.35 -19.02 16.22
N SER A 25 -22.50 -18.01 16.26
CA SER A 25 -22.29 -17.17 17.43
C SER A 25 -23.10 -15.89 17.32
N ASN A 26 -23.82 -15.54 18.41
CA ASN A 26 -24.47 -14.25 18.52
C ASN A 26 -23.48 -13.09 18.79
N ASP A 27 -22.24 -13.42 19.16
CA ASP A 27 -21.20 -12.44 19.51
C ASP A 27 -20.31 -12.08 18.32
N VAL A 28 -20.54 -12.68 17.13
CA VAL A 28 -19.79 -12.41 15.91
C VAL A 28 -20.72 -11.86 14.83
N THR A 29 -20.36 -10.70 14.29
CA THR A 29 -21.10 -10.05 13.18
C THR A 29 -20.29 -10.11 11.90
N ILE A 30 -20.93 -10.46 10.79
CA ILE A 30 -20.33 -10.34 9.45
C ILE A 30 -20.65 -8.94 8.92
N PHE A 31 -19.63 -8.16 8.61
CA PHE A 31 -19.79 -6.78 8.15
C PHE A 31 -19.26 -6.62 6.72
N PRO A 32 -20.14 -6.44 5.71
CA PRO A 32 -19.73 -6.21 4.33
C PRO A 32 -19.18 -4.79 4.15
N LEU A 33 -17.92 -4.68 3.75
CA LEU A 33 -17.25 -3.41 3.42
C LEU A 33 -17.46 -3.05 1.95
N GLU A 34 -17.40 -1.76 1.63
CA GLU A 34 -17.35 -1.29 0.25
C GLU A 34 -16.06 -1.76 -0.45
N ASN A 35 -16.16 -1.99 -1.78
CA ASN A 35 -15.01 -2.35 -2.59
C ASN A 35 -14.19 -1.13 -3.00
N ILE A 36 -13.63 -0.44 -2.01
CA ILE A 36 -12.75 0.71 -2.19
C ILE A 36 -11.42 0.39 -1.51
N TYR A 37 -10.31 0.82 -2.10
CA TYR A 37 -9.01 0.74 -1.44
C TYR A 37 -8.72 2.09 -0.75
N PRO A 38 -8.22 2.14 0.47
CA PRO A 38 -7.80 1.06 1.37
C PRO A 38 -8.83 0.71 2.47
N MET A 39 -10.03 0.33 2.11
CA MET A 39 -11.11 0.02 3.08
C MET A 39 -10.74 -1.07 4.12
N GLY A 40 -9.71 -1.88 3.83
CA GLY A 40 -9.16 -2.84 4.78
C GLY A 40 -8.11 -2.27 5.75
N GLU A 41 -7.85 -0.96 5.73
CA GLU A 41 -6.96 -0.30 6.69
C GLU A 41 -7.64 -0.23 8.06
N GLU A 42 -6.88 -0.38 9.15
CA GLU A 42 -7.40 -0.53 10.51
C GLU A 42 -8.37 0.59 10.93
N ARG A 43 -8.02 1.85 10.68
CA ARG A 43 -8.88 3.00 11.04
C ARG A 43 -10.13 3.09 10.18
N ALA A 44 -10.03 2.67 8.90
CA ALA A 44 -11.18 2.59 8.02
C ALA A 44 -12.15 1.51 8.51
N ILE A 45 -11.64 0.34 8.91
CA ILE A 45 -12.46 -0.72 9.50
C ILE A 45 -13.17 -0.22 10.77
N VAL A 46 -12.46 0.43 11.68
CA VAL A 46 -13.05 0.98 12.93
C VAL A 46 -14.15 2.00 12.60
N ARG A 47 -13.89 2.90 11.65
CA ARG A 47 -14.90 3.88 11.23
C ARG A 47 -16.17 3.22 10.67
N GLU A 48 -16.00 2.25 9.74
CA GLU A 48 -17.14 1.62 9.09
C GLU A 48 -17.92 0.70 10.04
N THR A 49 -17.23 -0.03 10.91
CA THR A 49 -17.85 -1.05 11.75
C THR A 49 -18.37 -0.51 13.08
N LEU A 50 -17.72 0.49 13.66
CA LEU A 50 -18.05 1.06 14.97
C LEU A 50 -18.56 2.50 14.89
N GLY A 51 -18.49 3.16 13.73
CA GLY A 51 -18.86 4.57 13.57
C GLY A 51 -17.93 5.54 14.30
N ILE A 52 -16.74 5.11 14.70
CA ILE A 52 -15.77 5.92 15.46
C ILE A 52 -14.69 6.42 14.52
N LEU A 53 -14.53 7.73 14.42
CA LEU A 53 -13.47 8.37 13.67
C LEU A 53 -12.24 8.54 14.56
N LEU A 54 -11.18 7.80 14.25
CA LEU A 54 -9.90 7.90 14.94
C LEU A 54 -9.06 9.05 14.35
N GLU A 55 -8.39 9.80 15.24
CA GLU A 55 -7.38 10.76 14.81
C GLU A 55 -6.20 10.04 14.12
N PRO A 56 -5.45 10.72 13.24
CA PRO A 56 -4.39 10.09 12.44
C PRO A 56 -3.31 9.36 13.25
N GLU A 57 -3.02 9.82 14.45
CA GLU A 57 -2.04 9.23 15.37
C GLU A 57 -2.62 8.18 16.33
N GLN A 58 -3.94 8.04 16.38
CA GLN A 58 -4.61 7.07 17.26
C GLN A 58 -4.59 5.67 16.67
N LEU A 59 -4.45 4.69 17.55
CA LEU A 59 -4.58 3.27 17.24
C LEU A 59 -6.02 2.79 17.51
N PRO A 60 -6.44 1.64 16.94
CA PRO A 60 -7.75 1.06 17.19
C PRO A 60 -8.13 0.92 18.68
N MET A 61 -7.15 0.77 19.56
CA MET A 61 -7.34 0.74 21.01
C MET A 61 -8.06 1.97 21.56
N ALA A 62 -7.94 3.13 20.92
CA ALA A 62 -8.67 4.34 21.33
C ALA A 62 -10.20 4.22 21.09
N ALA A 63 -10.62 3.22 20.34
CA ALA A 63 -12.01 2.83 20.13
C ALA A 63 -12.36 1.50 20.82
N ASP A 64 -11.62 1.10 21.85
CA ASP A 64 -11.74 -0.20 22.52
C ASP A 64 -11.74 -1.41 21.56
N ALA A 65 -11.01 -1.29 20.45
CA ALA A 65 -10.97 -2.29 19.39
C ALA A 65 -9.56 -2.78 19.12
N VAL A 66 -9.44 -4.01 18.66
CA VAL A 66 -8.23 -4.59 18.09
C VAL A 66 -8.57 -5.10 16.69
N VAL A 67 -7.84 -4.62 15.70
CA VAL A 67 -7.99 -5.08 14.31
C VAL A 67 -6.90 -6.09 14.03
N VAL A 68 -7.31 -7.27 13.57
CA VAL A 68 -6.40 -8.39 13.28
C VAL A 68 -6.67 -8.89 11.87
N ASN A 69 -5.61 -9.18 11.12
CA ASN A 69 -5.74 -9.79 9.80
C ASN A 69 -6.34 -11.20 9.93
N ALA A 70 -7.24 -11.57 9.02
CA ALA A 70 -7.94 -12.87 9.04
C ALA A 70 -6.96 -14.05 9.02
N GLU A 71 -5.90 -13.99 8.22
CA GLU A 71 -4.87 -15.03 8.23
C GLU A 71 -4.19 -15.15 9.60
N THR A 72 -3.91 -14.02 10.27
CA THR A 72 -3.33 -14.05 11.62
C THR A 72 -4.24 -14.79 12.61
N VAL A 73 -5.55 -14.56 12.55
CA VAL A 73 -6.54 -15.28 13.40
C VAL A 73 -6.51 -16.77 13.08
N TYR A 74 -6.49 -17.12 11.80
CA TYR A 74 -6.41 -18.51 11.35
C TYR A 74 -5.13 -19.21 11.86
N ARG A 75 -3.97 -18.56 11.71
CA ARG A 75 -2.69 -19.12 12.19
C ARG A 75 -2.61 -19.19 13.72
N VAL A 76 -3.27 -18.29 14.44
CA VAL A 76 -3.41 -18.39 15.90
C VAL A 76 -4.22 -19.63 16.27
N ARG A 77 -5.32 -19.94 15.56
CA ARG A 77 -6.07 -21.18 15.75
C ARG A 77 -5.18 -22.41 15.56
N GLU A 78 -4.45 -22.50 14.44
CA GLU A 78 -3.50 -23.60 14.19
C GLU A 78 -2.47 -23.75 15.32
N ALA A 79 -1.93 -22.63 15.80
CA ALA A 79 -0.93 -22.66 16.87
C ALA A 79 -1.51 -23.14 18.20
N VAL A 80 -2.74 -22.78 18.53
CA VAL A 80 -3.41 -23.11 19.81
C VAL A 80 -3.97 -24.53 19.78
N GLU A 81 -4.69 -24.89 18.72
CA GLU A 81 -5.41 -26.17 18.61
C GLU A 81 -4.52 -27.30 18.09
N GLU A 82 -3.70 -27.02 17.08
CA GLU A 82 -2.89 -28.02 16.37
C GLU A 82 -1.42 -27.97 16.76
N ARG A 83 -0.99 -26.97 17.56
CA ARG A 83 0.41 -26.71 17.93
C ARG A 83 1.33 -26.54 16.72
N LYS A 84 0.76 -26.10 15.59
CA LYS A 84 1.51 -25.81 14.37
C LYS A 84 2.13 -24.41 14.47
N PRO A 85 3.47 -24.28 14.40
CA PRO A 85 4.10 -22.97 14.35
C PRO A 85 3.85 -22.29 13.00
N LEU A 86 3.97 -20.96 12.95
CA LEU A 86 3.88 -20.21 11.70
C LEU A 86 5.15 -20.45 10.85
N ILE A 87 5.08 -21.39 9.93
CA ILE A 87 6.15 -21.79 9.00
C ILE A 87 5.79 -21.56 7.52
N ASP A 88 4.57 -21.25 7.25
CA ASP A 88 4.02 -20.96 5.92
C ASP A 88 3.04 -19.78 5.95
N LYS A 89 2.72 -19.25 4.77
CA LYS A 89 1.86 -18.08 4.60
C LYS A 89 0.92 -18.28 3.42
N ASP A 90 -0.32 -17.78 3.58
CA ASP A 90 -1.21 -17.57 2.45
C ASP A 90 -0.94 -16.17 1.87
N MET A 91 -0.79 -16.07 0.57
CA MET A 91 -0.43 -14.80 -0.04
C MET A 91 -1.04 -14.60 -1.42
N THR A 92 -1.09 -13.34 -1.83
CA THR A 92 -1.54 -12.95 -3.17
C THR A 92 -0.37 -12.47 -3.99
N VAL A 93 -0.22 -13.00 -5.20
CA VAL A 93 0.69 -12.47 -6.22
C VAL A 93 -0.17 -11.78 -7.29
N ALA A 94 0.16 -10.53 -7.61
CA ALA A 94 -0.63 -9.74 -8.54
C ALA A 94 0.24 -8.87 -9.44
N GLY A 95 -0.32 -8.45 -10.57
CA GLY A 95 0.28 -7.48 -11.48
C GLY A 95 0.69 -8.07 -12.82
N LYS A 96 1.87 -7.68 -13.31
CA LYS A 96 2.40 -8.04 -14.64
C LYS A 96 2.99 -9.46 -14.65
N LEU A 97 2.12 -10.44 -14.50
CA LEU A 97 2.49 -11.85 -14.61
C LEU A 97 2.36 -12.33 -16.05
N MET A 98 3.13 -13.35 -16.42
CA MET A 98 3.04 -13.99 -17.74
C MET A 98 1.76 -14.83 -17.88
N ALA A 99 1.22 -15.30 -16.76
CA ALA A 99 -0.04 -16.06 -16.75
C ALA A 99 -1.23 -15.16 -17.16
N ASN A 100 -2.28 -15.79 -17.69
CA ASN A 100 -3.49 -15.09 -18.15
C ASN A 100 -4.27 -14.38 -17.03
N ALA A 101 -4.04 -14.75 -15.76
CA ALA A 101 -4.65 -14.12 -14.62
C ALA A 101 -3.68 -13.12 -13.99
N SER A 102 -4.13 -11.90 -13.77
CA SER A 102 -3.34 -10.83 -13.11
C SER A 102 -3.31 -10.95 -11.58
N ILE A 103 -4.00 -11.93 -11.00
CA ILE A 103 -4.06 -12.18 -9.56
C ILE A 103 -4.05 -13.69 -9.33
N HIS A 104 -3.11 -14.15 -8.52
CA HIS A 104 -2.98 -15.52 -8.05
C HIS A 104 -2.99 -15.55 -6.53
N VAL A 105 -3.72 -16.48 -5.95
CA VAL A 105 -3.71 -16.76 -4.52
C VAL A 105 -2.94 -18.06 -4.33
N LEU A 106 -1.90 -18.00 -3.51
CA LEU A 106 -1.07 -19.13 -3.15
C LEU A 106 -1.28 -19.44 -1.67
N PHE A 107 -1.44 -20.72 -1.35
CA PHE A 107 -1.62 -21.20 0.01
C PHE A 107 -0.37 -21.91 0.49
N ASP A 108 -0.15 -21.87 1.80
CA ASP A 108 0.92 -22.59 2.49
C ASP A 108 2.33 -22.35 1.88
N VAL A 109 2.59 -21.12 1.43
CA VAL A 109 3.89 -20.71 0.89
C VAL A 109 4.93 -20.72 2.02
N PRO A 110 6.01 -21.52 1.93
CA PRO A 110 6.99 -21.65 2.99
C PRO A 110 7.69 -20.32 3.31
N LEU A 111 7.90 -20.05 4.60
CA LEU A 111 8.73 -18.93 5.01
C LEU A 111 10.18 -19.17 4.60
N GLY A 112 10.84 -18.13 4.10
CA GLY A 112 12.21 -18.20 3.63
C GLY A 112 12.38 -18.54 2.15
N ILE A 113 11.33 -18.98 1.45
CA ILE A 113 11.36 -19.15 0.00
C ILE A 113 11.65 -17.81 -0.69
N LYS A 114 12.35 -17.82 -1.80
CA LYS A 114 12.65 -16.61 -2.56
C LYS A 114 11.42 -16.07 -3.28
N VAL A 115 11.38 -14.74 -3.44
CA VAL A 115 10.37 -14.07 -4.28
C VAL A 115 10.36 -14.62 -5.70
N SER A 116 11.52 -14.94 -6.29
CA SER A 116 11.61 -15.55 -7.62
C SER A 116 10.82 -16.85 -7.73
N GLU A 117 10.96 -17.74 -6.75
CA GLU A 117 10.28 -19.04 -6.73
C GLU A 117 8.76 -18.87 -6.58
N VAL A 118 8.33 -17.93 -5.75
CA VAL A 118 6.91 -17.57 -5.61
C VAL A 118 6.33 -17.01 -6.92
N LEU A 119 7.11 -16.20 -7.63
CA LEU A 119 6.69 -15.64 -8.91
C LEU A 119 6.63 -16.70 -10.01
N GLU A 120 7.55 -17.68 -10.02
CA GLU A 120 7.49 -18.84 -10.92
C GLU A 120 6.22 -19.66 -10.70
N GLU A 121 5.88 -19.95 -9.44
CA GLU A 121 4.63 -20.65 -9.07
C GLU A 121 3.39 -19.88 -9.52
N ALA A 122 3.42 -18.55 -9.47
CA ALA A 122 2.35 -17.68 -9.94
C ALA A 122 2.29 -17.54 -11.48
N GLY A 123 3.06 -18.31 -12.22
CA GLY A 123 3.08 -18.31 -13.69
C GLY A 123 4.17 -17.46 -14.33
N GLY A 124 5.12 -16.99 -13.54
CA GLY A 124 6.31 -16.28 -14.03
C GLY A 124 6.08 -14.78 -14.29
N VAL A 125 7.19 -14.08 -14.47
CA VAL A 125 7.25 -12.64 -14.74
C VAL A 125 7.91 -12.42 -16.08
N GLY A 126 7.30 -11.58 -16.92
CA GLY A 126 7.89 -11.16 -18.19
C GLY A 126 9.17 -10.32 -18.00
N PRO A 127 9.93 -10.10 -19.07
CA PRO A 127 11.19 -9.34 -19.01
C PRO A 127 10.97 -7.85 -18.68
N GLU A 128 9.77 -7.35 -18.90
CA GLU A 128 9.43 -5.93 -18.72
C GLU A 128 8.44 -5.74 -17.56
N TYR A 129 8.95 -5.31 -16.43
CA TYR A 129 8.17 -4.84 -15.29
C TYR A 129 8.85 -3.64 -14.63
N GLY A 130 8.10 -2.85 -13.85
CA GLY A 130 8.61 -1.65 -13.21
C GLY A 130 9.42 -1.97 -11.96
N GLU A 131 8.78 -2.53 -10.96
CA GLU A 131 9.41 -2.91 -9.69
C GLU A 131 8.64 -4.06 -9.03
N LEU A 132 9.29 -4.75 -8.11
CA LEU A 132 8.66 -5.74 -7.24
C LEU A 132 8.34 -5.11 -5.89
N ILE A 133 7.12 -5.31 -5.42
CA ILE A 133 6.64 -4.76 -4.15
C ILE A 133 6.16 -5.91 -3.28
N MET A 134 6.75 -6.04 -2.11
CA MET A 134 6.29 -6.96 -1.07
C MET A 134 5.28 -6.26 -0.17
N GLY A 135 4.03 -6.70 -0.23
CA GLY A 135 2.88 -6.09 0.43
C GLY A 135 1.91 -5.42 -0.52
N GLY A 136 1.03 -4.58 0.02
CA GLY A 136 0.04 -3.84 -0.76
C GLY A 136 0.61 -2.64 -1.52
N PRO A 137 -0.14 -2.07 -2.48
CA PRO A 137 0.37 -0.99 -3.32
C PRO A 137 0.75 0.28 -2.57
N PHE A 138 0.15 0.54 -1.40
CA PHE A 138 0.46 1.74 -0.60
C PHE A 138 1.39 1.47 0.59
N THR A 139 1.28 0.31 1.21
CA THR A 139 2.02 -0.05 2.43
C THR A 139 3.21 -0.97 2.15
N GLY A 140 3.24 -1.57 0.96
CA GLY A 140 4.31 -2.47 0.55
C GLY A 140 5.64 -1.75 0.34
N LYS A 141 6.70 -2.52 0.45
CA LYS A 141 8.07 -2.06 0.24
C LYS A 141 8.64 -2.70 -1.01
N ARG A 142 9.49 -1.95 -1.71
CA ARG A 142 10.28 -2.51 -2.81
C ARG A 142 11.08 -3.71 -2.34
N THR A 143 11.12 -4.73 -3.16
CA THR A 143 11.83 -5.99 -2.90
C THR A 143 12.62 -6.43 -4.13
N SER A 144 13.34 -7.54 -4.01
CA SER A 144 14.11 -8.16 -5.09
C SER A 144 13.70 -9.61 -5.28
N LEU A 145 14.12 -10.21 -6.39
CA LEU A 145 13.89 -11.63 -6.70
C LEU A 145 14.49 -12.57 -5.66
N ASP A 146 15.63 -12.19 -5.06
CA ASP A 146 16.33 -12.99 -4.05
C ASP A 146 15.83 -12.77 -2.61
N ALA A 147 14.93 -11.80 -2.40
CA ALA A 147 14.40 -11.54 -1.07
C ALA A 147 13.54 -12.71 -0.57
N PRO A 148 13.65 -13.08 0.72
CA PRO A 148 12.84 -14.17 1.28
C PRO A 148 11.42 -13.72 1.61
N VAL A 149 10.46 -14.62 1.48
CA VAL A 149 9.14 -14.50 2.09
C VAL A 149 9.28 -14.53 3.60
N VAL A 150 8.68 -13.57 4.28
CA VAL A 150 8.73 -13.44 5.75
C VAL A 150 7.33 -13.44 6.37
N LYS A 151 7.24 -13.58 7.67
CA LYS A 151 5.96 -13.65 8.41
C LYS A 151 4.97 -12.51 8.12
N THR A 152 5.48 -11.36 7.71
CA THR A 152 4.66 -10.18 7.38
C THR A 152 4.34 -10.07 5.88
N THR A 153 4.80 -11.00 5.05
CA THR A 153 4.53 -10.98 3.61
C THR A 153 3.11 -11.46 3.34
N GLY A 154 2.20 -10.54 3.03
CA GLY A 154 0.83 -10.87 2.65
C GLY A 154 0.58 -10.89 1.14
N GLY A 155 1.59 -10.51 0.34
CA GLY A 155 1.51 -10.53 -1.12
C GLY A 155 2.72 -9.94 -1.80
N ILE A 156 2.79 -10.16 -3.12
CA ILE A 156 3.80 -9.61 -4.00
C ILE A 156 3.09 -8.94 -5.18
N ILE A 157 3.50 -7.73 -5.52
CA ILE A 157 3.01 -7.02 -6.71
C ILE A 157 4.16 -6.87 -7.70
N VAL A 158 3.92 -7.32 -8.93
CA VAL A 158 4.76 -7.03 -10.08
C VAL A 158 4.20 -5.77 -10.74
N ALA A 159 4.80 -4.62 -10.44
CA ALA A 159 4.29 -3.33 -10.89
C ALA A 159 4.55 -3.11 -12.39
N GLU A 160 3.69 -2.32 -13.03
CA GLU A 160 3.96 -1.84 -14.38
C GLU A 160 5.11 -0.83 -14.39
N ILE A 161 5.80 -0.77 -15.52
CA ILE A 161 6.75 0.32 -15.81
C ILE A 161 6.01 1.66 -15.78
N PHE A 162 6.70 2.69 -15.34
CA PHE A 162 6.16 4.03 -15.44
C PHE A 162 6.05 4.47 -16.90
N LEU A 163 4.96 5.12 -17.24
CA LEU A 163 4.80 5.78 -18.52
C LEU A 163 5.83 6.91 -18.67
N PRO A 164 6.25 7.26 -19.90
CA PRO A 164 7.15 8.38 -20.12
C PRO A 164 6.68 9.64 -19.42
N GLY A 165 7.57 10.25 -18.66
CA GLY A 165 7.32 11.46 -17.89
C GLY A 165 7.75 12.74 -18.60
N PRO A 166 7.64 13.91 -17.94
CA PRO A 166 8.19 15.15 -18.44
C PRO A 166 9.72 15.08 -18.48
N LYS A 167 10.37 15.85 -19.37
CA LYS A 167 11.83 15.88 -19.45
C LYS A 167 12.52 16.22 -18.15
N LYS A 168 11.92 17.11 -17.34
CA LYS A 168 12.43 17.59 -16.05
C LYS A 168 11.44 17.34 -14.93
N ILE A 169 11.84 16.59 -13.92
CA ILE A 169 10.97 16.21 -12.80
C ILE A 169 11.57 16.62 -11.46
N GLY A 170 10.71 17.07 -10.56
CA GLY A 170 11.07 17.34 -9.17
C GLY A 170 10.63 16.21 -8.26
N LEU A 171 11.50 15.80 -7.33
CA LEU A 171 11.19 14.77 -6.36
C LEU A 171 10.75 15.39 -5.03
N LEU A 172 9.61 14.97 -4.51
CA LEU A 172 9.18 15.32 -3.17
C LEU A 172 9.18 14.09 -2.27
N VAL A 173 10.18 14.02 -1.40
CA VAL A 173 10.43 12.86 -0.53
C VAL A 173 9.74 13.05 0.82
N CYS A 174 8.93 12.08 1.20
CA CYS A 174 8.30 11.98 2.51
C CYS A 174 8.81 10.73 3.24
N ALA A 175 8.79 10.74 4.56
CA ALA A 175 9.19 9.59 5.37
C ALA A 175 8.16 8.43 5.36
N CYS A 176 6.96 8.69 4.84
CA CYS A 176 5.84 7.73 4.86
C CYS A 176 5.72 6.87 3.59
N GLY A 177 6.64 6.99 2.66
CA GLY A 177 6.56 6.27 1.38
C GLY A 177 7.92 5.97 0.79
N ALA A 178 8.04 6.10 -0.54
CA ALA A 178 9.31 5.88 -1.25
C ALA A 178 10.40 6.86 -0.78
N ASP A 179 11.59 6.34 -0.61
CA ASP A 179 12.78 7.16 -0.36
C ASP A 179 13.27 7.84 -1.65
N LYS A 180 14.33 8.64 -1.50
CA LYS A 180 14.93 9.37 -2.62
C LYS A 180 15.42 8.43 -3.72
N ASP A 181 16.05 7.32 -3.35
CA ASP A 181 16.71 6.43 -4.31
C ASP A 181 15.65 5.72 -5.17
N ARG A 182 14.58 5.22 -4.55
CA ARG A 182 13.43 4.65 -5.27
C ARG A 182 12.77 5.67 -6.21
N LEU A 183 12.56 6.92 -5.75
CA LEU A 183 11.99 7.96 -6.61
C LEU A 183 12.93 8.32 -7.77
N SER A 184 14.25 8.34 -7.53
CA SER A 184 15.24 8.63 -8.59
C SER A 184 15.27 7.56 -9.66
N GLU A 185 15.19 6.30 -9.28
CA GLU A 185 15.11 5.17 -10.23
C GLU A 185 13.79 5.18 -11.01
N GLN A 186 12.66 5.48 -10.35
CA GLN A 186 11.39 5.66 -11.04
C GLN A 186 11.43 6.83 -12.04
N ALA A 187 12.02 7.97 -11.66
CA ALA A 187 12.22 9.09 -12.57
C ALA A 187 13.09 8.71 -13.78
N ALA A 188 14.16 7.95 -13.57
CA ALA A 188 15.00 7.43 -14.65
C ALA A 188 14.21 6.50 -15.58
N SER A 189 13.38 5.61 -15.05
CA SER A 189 12.51 4.74 -15.85
C SER A 189 11.45 5.51 -16.66
N MET A 190 11.06 6.70 -16.19
CA MET A 190 10.19 7.63 -16.92
C MET A 190 10.92 8.42 -18.03
N GLY A 191 12.23 8.29 -18.14
CA GLY A 191 13.06 9.11 -19.04
C GLY A 191 13.18 10.56 -18.58
N SER A 192 13.01 10.83 -17.29
CA SER A 192 13.00 12.19 -16.71
C SER A 192 14.34 12.52 -16.03
N GLU A 193 14.84 13.74 -16.27
CA GLU A 193 15.95 14.32 -15.53
C GLU A 193 15.46 14.87 -14.18
N VAL A 194 16.07 14.48 -13.07
CA VAL A 194 15.77 15.02 -11.75
C VAL A 194 16.42 16.38 -11.58
N VAL A 195 15.63 17.45 -11.54
CA VAL A 195 16.12 18.84 -11.42
C VAL A 195 16.13 19.38 -9.99
N GLY A 196 15.54 18.67 -9.06
CA GLY A 196 15.55 19.02 -7.66
C GLY A 196 14.94 17.95 -6.76
N VAL A 197 15.40 17.90 -5.52
CA VAL A 197 14.88 17.00 -4.49
C VAL A 197 14.53 17.82 -3.26
N GLU A 198 13.29 17.77 -2.86
CA GLU A 198 12.80 18.40 -1.66
C GLU A 198 12.31 17.35 -0.65
N TYR A 199 12.62 17.57 0.61
CA TYR A 199 12.16 16.71 1.70
C TYR A 199 11.07 17.40 2.49
N CYS A 200 10.05 16.64 2.89
CA CYS A 200 9.08 17.12 3.85
C CYS A 200 9.80 17.56 5.13
N LYS A 201 9.44 18.74 5.65
CA LYS A 201 10.09 19.29 6.84
C LYS A 201 9.94 18.46 8.11
N GLN A 202 8.94 17.56 8.15
CA GLN A 202 8.75 16.61 9.24
C GLN A 202 9.48 15.27 9.01
N ALA A 203 10.14 15.09 7.87
CA ALA A 203 10.90 13.88 7.58
C ALA A 203 12.31 13.98 8.17
N ARG A 204 12.45 13.66 9.45
CA ARG A 204 13.74 13.65 10.15
C ARG A 204 14.51 12.37 9.92
N GLU A 205 15.81 12.51 9.84
CA GLU A 205 16.72 11.38 9.75
C GLU A 205 16.92 10.76 11.14
N VAL A 206 16.63 9.46 11.25
CA VAL A 206 16.79 8.70 12.47
C VAL A 206 17.58 7.44 12.12
N LYS A 207 18.85 7.40 12.51
CA LYS A 207 19.81 6.38 12.07
C LYS A 207 19.90 6.39 10.53
N ALA A 208 19.79 5.27 9.85
CA ALA A 208 19.84 5.16 8.40
C ALA A 208 18.47 5.32 7.69
N ALA A 209 17.42 5.76 8.40
CA ALA A 209 16.07 5.90 7.86
C ALA A 209 15.47 7.26 8.18
N ARG A 210 14.51 7.70 7.36
CA ARG A 210 13.71 8.88 7.68
C ARG A 210 12.41 8.49 8.36
N LYS A 211 12.04 9.21 9.41
CA LYS A 211 10.77 9.05 10.12
C LYS A 211 9.99 10.36 10.11
N CYS A 212 8.68 10.28 10.00
CA CYS A 212 7.81 11.45 10.14
C CYS A 212 7.62 11.77 11.62
N GLU A 213 7.74 13.05 12.00
CA GLU A 213 7.52 13.49 13.38
C GLU A 213 6.04 13.45 13.79
N ASN A 214 5.14 13.76 12.85
CA ASN A 214 3.71 13.80 13.07
C ASN A 214 2.98 13.08 11.92
N PRO A 215 2.95 11.73 11.91
CA PRO A 215 2.22 10.98 10.90
C PRO A 215 0.74 11.37 10.88
N GLY A 216 0.18 11.54 9.67
CA GLY A 216 -1.20 11.95 9.48
C GLY A 216 -1.48 13.45 9.59
N ARG A 217 -0.50 14.26 10.00
CA ARG A 217 -0.62 15.72 10.09
C ARG A 217 0.41 16.42 9.21
N CYS A 218 0.15 16.42 7.90
CA CYS A 218 1.05 17.05 6.94
C CYS A 218 1.12 18.57 7.14
N PRO A 219 2.32 19.17 7.22
CA PRO A 219 2.50 20.61 7.43
C PRO A 219 2.22 21.45 6.18
N GLY A 220 1.77 20.81 5.09
CA GLY A 220 1.66 21.44 3.78
C GLY A 220 2.96 21.38 2.98
N GLN A 221 2.83 21.35 1.66
CA GLN A 221 3.96 21.18 0.74
C GLN A 221 4.14 22.34 -0.24
N VAL A 222 3.36 23.42 -0.12
CA VAL A 222 3.34 24.54 -1.07
C VAL A 222 4.76 25.10 -1.32
N GLN A 223 5.52 25.38 -0.25
CA GLN A 223 6.87 25.92 -0.37
C GLN A 223 7.81 24.96 -1.12
N LYS A 224 7.70 23.66 -0.85
CA LYS A 224 8.49 22.62 -1.50
C LYS A 224 8.14 22.48 -2.99
N VAL A 225 6.86 22.47 -3.30
CA VAL A 225 6.37 22.46 -4.69
C VAL A 225 6.85 23.71 -5.45
N MET A 226 6.80 24.89 -4.83
CA MET A 226 7.32 26.11 -5.44
C MET A 226 8.84 26.09 -5.64
N ALA A 227 9.60 25.53 -4.70
CA ALA A 227 11.04 25.36 -4.85
C ALA A 227 11.38 24.46 -6.05
N LEU A 228 10.70 23.32 -6.18
CA LEU A 228 10.86 22.42 -7.33
C LEU A 228 10.46 23.08 -8.64
N LYS A 229 9.37 23.89 -8.64
CA LYS A 229 8.99 24.69 -9.81
C LYS A 229 10.07 25.67 -10.21
N LYS A 230 10.65 26.39 -9.25
CA LYS A 230 11.79 27.33 -9.49
C LYS A 230 13.02 26.62 -10.02
N ALA A 231 13.28 25.39 -9.58
CA ALA A 231 14.36 24.54 -10.10
C ALA A 231 14.11 24.05 -11.55
N GLY A 232 12.98 24.39 -12.14
CA GLY A 232 12.65 24.07 -13.52
C GLY A 232 11.87 22.75 -13.69
N ALA A 233 11.31 22.19 -12.62
CA ALA A 233 10.48 21.00 -12.73
C ALA A 233 9.24 21.26 -13.59
N GLN A 234 8.97 20.32 -14.50
CA GLN A 234 7.80 20.28 -15.39
C GLN A 234 6.73 19.30 -14.87
N GLY A 235 7.06 18.53 -13.84
CA GLY A 235 6.19 17.62 -13.11
C GLY A 235 6.81 17.26 -11.78
N LEU A 236 6.03 16.62 -10.93
CA LEU A 236 6.46 16.17 -9.61
C LEU A 236 6.28 14.66 -9.48
N LEU A 237 7.28 13.99 -8.93
CA LEU A 237 7.17 12.61 -8.47
C LEU A 237 7.27 12.59 -6.95
N ILE A 238 6.25 12.04 -6.31
CA ILE A 238 6.10 12.11 -4.86
C ILE A 238 6.07 10.75 -4.20
N SER A 239 6.59 10.69 -2.99
CA SER A 239 6.38 9.57 -2.08
C SER A 239 4.87 9.42 -1.81
N ASN A 240 4.44 8.20 -1.66
CA ASN A 240 3.02 7.93 -1.44
C ASN A 240 2.66 8.11 0.04
N CYS A 241 2.09 9.25 0.36
CA CYS A 241 1.41 9.52 1.62
C CYS A 241 0.10 10.23 1.31
N THR A 242 -1.00 9.79 1.88
CA THR A 242 -2.33 10.36 1.63
C THR A 242 -2.37 11.86 1.90
N ASP A 243 -1.83 12.29 3.04
CA ASP A 243 -1.79 13.71 3.40
C ASP A 243 -0.86 14.51 2.51
N CYS A 244 0.30 13.95 2.16
CA CYS A 244 1.21 14.57 1.21
C CYS A 244 0.57 14.72 -0.16
N SER A 245 -0.12 13.68 -0.65
CA SER A 245 -0.87 13.74 -1.91
C SER A 245 -1.91 14.85 -1.89
N ASN A 246 -2.70 14.95 -0.83
CA ASN A 246 -3.74 15.98 -0.71
C ASN A 246 -3.14 17.39 -0.73
N THR A 247 -2.09 17.65 0.05
CA THR A 247 -1.46 18.97 0.10
C THR A 247 -0.75 19.35 -1.20
N VAL A 248 -0.15 18.38 -1.90
CA VAL A 248 0.45 18.61 -3.22
C VAL A 248 -0.62 18.84 -4.26
N MET A 249 -1.69 18.03 -4.29
CA MET A 249 -2.80 18.17 -5.24
C MET A 249 -3.59 19.46 -5.05
N SER A 250 -3.51 20.11 -3.90
CA SER A 250 -4.11 21.43 -3.67
C SER A 250 -3.37 22.58 -4.36
N CYS A 251 -2.07 22.43 -4.64
CA CYS A 251 -1.26 23.52 -5.18
C CYS A 251 -0.60 23.21 -6.54
N ALA A 252 -0.14 22.01 -6.80
CA ALA A 252 0.59 21.65 -8.01
C ALA A 252 -0.21 21.87 -9.31
N PRO A 253 -1.52 21.54 -9.40
CA PRO A 253 -2.32 21.82 -10.58
C PRO A 253 -2.42 23.31 -10.91
N GLN A 254 -2.51 24.17 -9.90
CA GLN A 254 -2.53 25.63 -10.08
C GLN A 254 -1.23 26.16 -10.68
N LEU A 255 -0.12 25.46 -10.43
CA LEU A 255 1.19 25.74 -11.00
C LEU A 255 1.43 25.02 -12.33
N LYS A 256 0.41 24.34 -12.87
CA LYS A 256 0.47 23.52 -14.09
C LYS A 256 1.54 22.42 -14.00
N LEU A 257 1.68 21.80 -12.83
CA LEU A 257 2.59 20.69 -12.58
C LEU A 257 1.79 19.39 -12.47
N PRO A 258 1.91 18.44 -13.41
CA PRO A 258 1.40 17.09 -13.23
C PRO A 258 2.08 16.40 -12.06
N VAL A 259 1.33 15.59 -11.34
CA VAL A 259 1.80 14.85 -10.16
C VAL A 259 1.76 13.35 -10.42
N TYR A 260 2.90 12.72 -10.25
CA TYR A 260 3.10 11.26 -10.32
C TYR A 260 3.35 10.75 -8.90
N HIS A 261 2.81 9.59 -8.60
CA HIS A 261 3.05 8.93 -7.31
C HIS A 261 3.91 7.69 -7.50
N CYS A 262 4.75 7.41 -6.54
CA CYS A 262 5.59 6.21 -6.56
C CYS A 262 4.79 4.90 -6.68
N THR A 263 3.50 4.93 -6.37
CA THR A 263 2.59 3.78 -6.42
C THR A 263 1.82 3.64 -7.74
N ASP A 264 2.01 4.54 -8.71
CA ASP A 264 1.23 4.53 -9.95
C ASP A 264 1.41 3.25 -10.77
N GLY A 265 2.63 2.72 -10.82
CA GLY A 265 2.91 1.45 -11.48
C GLY A 265 2.20 0.27 -10.83
N ALA A 266 2.25 0.20 -9.50
CA ALA A 266 1.57 -0.84 -8.73
C ALA A 266 0.05 -0.78 -8.87
N MET A 267 -0.52 0.43 -8.82
CA MET A 267 -1.97 0.61 -8.95
C MET A 267 -2.48 0.21 -10.33
N ARG A 268 -1.73 0.56 -11.38
CA ARG A 268 -2.08 0.17 -12.75
C ARG A 268 -2.00 -1.33 -12.98
N SER A 269 -0.94 -1.98 -12.45
CA SER A 269 -0.74 -3.41 -12.65
C SER A 269 -1.85 -4.28 -12.06
N VAL A 270 -2.56 -3.80 -11.06
CA VAL A 270 -3.72 -4.49 -10.45
C VAL A 270 -5.06 -3.95 -10.93
N ASN A 271 -5.07 -3.15 -12.00
CA ASN A 271 -6.27 -2.52 -12.57
C ASN A 271 -7.10 -1.72 -11.56
N TYR A 272 -6.43 -1.17 -10.56
CA TYR A 272 -7.13 -0.39 -9.53
C TYR A 272 -7.38 1.03 -10.03
N LYS A 273 -8.61 1.49 -9.86
CA LYS A 273 -9.00 2.84 -10.28
C LYS A 273 -8.25 3.87 -9.42
N MET A 274 -7.38 4.65 -10.05
CA MET A 274 -6.66 5.73 -9.38
C MET A 274 -7.60 6.90 -9.13
N ILE A 275 -8.10 7.01 -7.90
CA ILE A 275 -8.94 8.14 -7.48
C ILE A 275 -8.04 9.14 -6.77
N ARG A 276 -7.78 10.27 -7.46
CA ARG A 276 -7.00 11.38 -6.93
C ARG A 276 -7.85 12.64 -6.90
N LYS A 277 -9.01 12.53 -6.27
CA LYS A 277 -9.88 13.69 -6.07
C LYS A 277 -9.61 14.28 -4.70
N PHE A 278 -9.34 15.59 -4.69
CA PHE A 278 -9.47 16.37 -3.48
C PHE A 278 -10.96 16.39 -3.12
N ARG A 279 -11.33 15.76 -2.03
CA ARG A 279 -12.64 15.96 -1.42
C ARG A 279 -12.49 17.16 -0.48
N LYS A 280 -13.10 18.29 -0.82
CA LYS A 280 -13.51 19.24 0.21
C LYS A 280 -14.64 18.57 0.96
N GLU A 281 -14.48 18.34 2.23
CA GLU A 281 -15.58 18.13 3.13
C GLU A 281 -16.41 19.41 3.23
#